data_ffc16d261ff1ac99ea216143674eaaae
#
_entry.id   ffc16d261ff1ac99ea216143674eaaae
#
_cell.length_a   1.000
_cell.length_b   1.000
_cell.length_c   1.000
_cell.angle_alpha   90.00
_cell.angle_beta   90.00
_cell.angle_gamma   90.00
#
_symmetry.space_group_name_H-M   'P 1'
#
loop_
_entity.id
_entity.type
_entity.pdbx_description
1 polymer ?
#
loop_
_entity_poly.entity_id
_entity_poly.type
_entity_poly.pdbx_seq_one_letter_code
_entity_poly.pdbx_strand_id
1 'polypeptide(L)'
;SECHTPPLITNQQVAVIGVPEPDGRPFDPGAAVPSNNPDWRGGFKVPSLRNIAQTAPYMHSGTFDNLRDAAEFYTKGRGHALPEEEKTRVQLHWHIWEPKLAEHELDRLVDFMATLTDESFTPAIPERVPSGLAPTGKLPAALHDGAKSATTTVSTAEPTGE
;
A
#
# COMPACT_ATOMS: atom_id res chain seq x y z
N SER A 1 0.08 21.15 -3.71
CA SER A 1 -0.29 19.73 -3.74
C SER A 1 -1.75 19.60 -4.13
N GLU A 2 -2.07 18.84 -5.19
CA GLU A 2 -3.48 18.65 -5.58
C GLU A 2 -4.09 17.39 -4.98
N CYS A 3 -3.26 16.41 -4.63
CA CYS A 3 -3.73 15.16 -4.04
C CYS A 3 -3.87 15.25 -2.52
N HIS A 4 -2.88 15.82 -1.84
CA HIS A 4 -2.84 15.92 -0.39
C HIS A 4 -3.10 17.36 0.08
N THR A 5 -4.35 17.80 0.00
CA THR A 5 -4.77 19.18 0.31
C THR A 5 -5.22 19.34 1.76
N PRO A 6 -4.87 20.48 2.43
CA PRO A 6 -5.41 20.80 3.74
C PRO A 6 -6.95 20.95 3.73
N PRO A 7 -7.63 20.81 4.87
CA PRO A 7 -7.08 20.49 6.21
C PRO A 7 -6.87 19.01 6.47
N LEU A 8 -7.43 18.13 5.66
CA LEU A 8 -7.36 16.66 5.85
C LEU A 8 -6.11 16.03 5.25
N ILE A 9 -5.32 16.81 4.52
CA ILE A 9 -4.14 16.36 3.78
C ILE A 9 -4.49 15.20 2.83
N THR A 10 -5.65 15.30 2.20
CA THR A 10 -6.17 14.43 1.14
C THR A 10 -7.30 15.12 0.39
N ASN A 11 -7.42 14.86 -0.91
CA ASN A 11 -8.58 15.26 -1.70
C ASN A 11 -9.65 14.14 -1.77
N GLN A 12 -9.37 12.97 -1.20
CA GLN A 12 -10.21 11.76 -1.18
C GLN A 12 -10.60 11.20 -2.57
N GLN A 13 -9.98 11.67 -3.62
CA GLN A 13 -10.21 11.19 -4.99
C GLN A 13 -9.41 9.91 -5.27
N VAL A 14 -9.76 9.22 -6.35
CA VAL A 14 -8.96 8.13 -6.89
C VAL A 14 -7.83 8.73 -7.73
N ALA A 15 -6.61 8.26 -7.51
CA ALA A 15 -5.45 8.63 -8.32
C ALA A 15 -4.71 7.37 -8.79
N VAL A 16 -4.29 7.38 -10.05
CA VAL A 16 -3.49 6.32 -10.66
C VAL A 16 -2.05 6.80 -10.73
N ILE A 17 -1.18 6.23 -9.92
CA ILE A 17 0.22 6.69 -9.78
C ILE A 17 1.25 5.66 -10.24
N GLY A 18 0.82 4.43 -10.55
CA GLY A 18 1.69 3.38 -11.08
C GLY A 18 2.61 2.75 -10.02
N VAL A 19 2.09 2.52 -8.81
CA VAL A 19 2.82 1.85 -7.73
C VAL A 19 3.08 0.39 -8.12
N PRO A 20 4.30 -0.14 -7.85
CA PRO A 20 4.59 -1.55 -8.08
C PRO A 20 3.90 -2.44 -7.04
N GLU A 21 3.62 -3.68 -7.44
CA GLU A 21 3.23 -4.71 -6.49
C GLU A 21 4.47 -5.33 -5.82
N PRO A 22 4.33 -5.88 -4.61
CA PRO A 22 5.36 -6.72 -4.01
C PRO A 22 5.63 -7.96 -4.87
N ASP A 23 6.85 -8.50 -4.78
CA ASP A 23 7.28 -9.66 -5.55
C ASP A 23 6.29 -10.82 -5.47
N GLY A 24 5.94 -11.36 -6.63
CA GLY A 24 5.03 -12.50 -6.77
C GLY A 24 3.53 -12.15 -6.69
N ARG A 25 3.17 -10.89 -6.50
CA ARG A 25 1.77 -10.46 -6.57
C ARG A 25 1.39 -10.02 -7.98
N PRO A 26 0.18 -10.38 -8.45
CA PRO A 26 -0.33 -9.85 -9.70
C PRO A 26 -0.67 -8.36 -9.56
N PHE A 27 -0.66 -7.64 -10.68
CA PHE A 27 -1.07 -6.24 -10.72
C PHE A 27 -2.51 -6.07 -10.21
N ASP A 28 -2.70 -5.18 -9.23
CA ASP A 28 -4.01 -4.85 -8.69
C ASP A 28 -4.71 -3.80 -9.56
N PRO A 29 -5.84 -4.13 -10.19
CA PRO A 29 -6.59 -3.19 -11.00
C PRO A 29 -7.25 -2.05 -10.19
N GLY A 30 -7.21 -2.09 -8.87
CA GLY A 30 -7.70 -1.05 -7.97
C GLY A 30 -9.17 -0.69 -8.19
N ALA A 31 -9.44 0.60 -8.15
CA ALA A 31 -10.80 1.15 -8.24
C ALA A 31 -11.51 0.88 -9.58
N ALA A 32 -10.81 0.44 -10.61
CA ALA A 32 -11.43 0.11 -11.90
C ALA A 32 -12.48 -1.00 -11.78
N VAL A 33 -12.24 -1.98 -10.92
CA VAL A 33 -13.15 -3.15 -10.78
C VAL A 33 -14.47 -2.76 -10.11
N PRO A 34 -14.50 -2.20 -8.89
CA PRO A 34 -15.75 -1.87 -8.23
C PRO A 34 -16.52 -0.73 -8.91
N SER A 35 -15.84 0.18 -9.62
CA SER A 35 -16.49 1.31 -10.29
C SER A 35 -16.89 1.00 -11.73
N ASN A 36 -16.43 -0.11 -12.30
CA ASN A 36 -16.55 -0.43 -13.73
C ASN A 36 -16.02 0.71 -14.64
N ASN A 37 -14.96 1.38 -14.18
CA ASN A 37 -14.32 2.48 -14.91
C ASN A 37 -12.87 2.09 -15.28
N PRO A 38 -12.57 1.80 -16.56
CA PRO A 38 -11.25 1.38 -16.99
C PRO A 38 -10.17 2.44 -16.81
N ASP A 39 -10.54 3.73 -16.79
CA ASP A 39 -9.59 4.84 -16.59
C ASP A 39 -8.99 4.85 -15.17
N TRP A 40 -9.63 4.15 -14.23
CA TRP A 40 -9.15 4.00 -12.86
C TRP A 40 -8.36 2.71 -12.62
N ARG A 41 -7.88 2.06 -13.70
CA ARG A 41 -7.04 0.87 -13.59
C ARG A 41 -5.74 1.18 -12.84
N GLY A 42 -5.49 0.45 -11.74
CA GLY A 42 -4.37 0.71 -10.83
C GLY A 42 -4.53 1.98 -10.01
N GLY A 43 -5.77 2.48 -9.90
CA GLY A 43 -6.10 3.66 -9.12
C GLY A 43 -6.58 3.33 -7.72
N PHE A 44 -6.13 4.11 -6.75
CA PHE A 44 -6.51 3.96 -5.35
C PHE A 44 -6.89 5.31 -4.76
N LYS A 45 -7.71 5.27 -3.72
CA LYS A 45 -8.09 6.49 -3.00
C LYS A 45 -6.85 7.16 -2.41
N VAL A 46 -6.70 8.46 -2.64
CA VAL A 46 -5.63 9.27 -2.02
C VAL A 46 -5.83 9.27 -0.49
N PRO A 47 -4.90 8.69 0.29
CA PRO A 47 -5.02 8.66 1.73
C PRO A 47 -4.69 10.02 2.35
N SER A 48 -5.11 10.24 3.61
CA SER A 48 -4.59 11.34 4.39
C SER A 48 -3.12 11.10 4.75
N LEU A 49 -2.31 12.16 4.77
CA LEU A 49 -0.95 12.10 5.30
C LEU A 49 -0.86 12.36 6.81
N ARG A 50 -2.01 12.56 7.48
CA ARG A 50 -2.00 12.68 8.95
C ARG A 50 -1.50 11.38 9.58
N ASN A 51 -0.57 11.49 10.51
CA ASN A 51 0.09 10.37 11.19
C ASN A 51 0.83 9.41 10.24
N ILE A 52 1.19 9.86 9.05
CA ILE A 52 1.81 9.00 8.04
C ILE A 52 3.10 8.32 8.53
N ALA A 53 3.87 8.98 9.40
CA ALA A 53 5.09 8.41 9.97
C ALA A 53 4.84 7.15 10.83
N GLN A 54 3.59 6.92 11.25
CA GLN A 54 3.19 5.78 12.10
C GLN A 54 2.43 4.68 11.32
N THR A 55 2.25 4.83 10.00
CA THR A 55 1.35 3.97 9.22
C THR A 55 2.07 3.09 8.19
N ALA A 56 3.34 2.80 8.41
CA ALA A 56 4.05 1.81 7.59
C ALA A 56 3.39 0.42 7.67
N PRO A 57 3.45 -0.42 6.63
CA PRO A 57 4.08 -0.16 5.32
C PRO A 57 3.21 0.71 4.42
N TYR A 58 3.82 1.30 3.38
CA TYR A 58 3.20 2.31 2.53
C TYR A 58 2.70 1.76 1.19
N MET A 59 1.84 2.56 0.54
CA MET A 59 1.04 2.28 -0.66
C MET A 59 -0.07 1.25 -0.40
N HIS A 60 -0.87 0.95 -1.43
CA HIS A 60 -2.05 0.08 -1.31
C HIS A 60 -1.70 -1.37 -0.94
N SER A 61 -0.55 -1.85 -1.39
CA SER A 61 -0.08 -3.22 -1.18
C SER A 61 1.00 -3.35 -0.10
N GLY A 62 1.41 -2.24 0.53
CA GLY A 62 2.49 -2.23 1.51
C GLY A 62 3.87 -2.45 0.88
N THR A 63 4.08 -1.97 -0.34
CA THR A 63 5.32 -2.19 -1.12
C THR A 63 6.55 -1.55 -0.48
N PHE A 64 6.40 -0.44 0.24
CA PHE A 64 7.51 0.27 0.86
C PHE A 64 7.43 0.19 2.39
N ASP A 65 8.49 -0.29 3.02
CA ASP A 65 8.56 -0.45 4.47
C ASP A 65 8.86 0.86 5.21
N ASN A 66 9.40 1.86 4.52
CA ASN A 66 9.73 3.14 5.12
C ASN A 66 9.26 4.31 4.25
N LEU A 67 9.10 5.47 4.91
CA LEU A 67 8.53 6.66 4.30
C LEU A 67 9.45 7.29 3.26
N ARG A 68 10.76 7.12 3.40
CA ARG A 68 11.75 7.67 2.48
C ARG A 68 11.66 6.97 1.12
N ASP A 69 11.59 5.63 1.10
CA ASP A 69 11.45 4.86 -0.14
C ASP A 69 10.12 5.18 -0.86
N ALA A 70 9.06 5.36 -0.07
CA ALA A 70 7.76 5.79 -0.60
C ALA A 70 7.83 7.19 -1.23
N ALA A 71 8.60 8.12 -0.66
CA ALA A 71 8.82 9.45 -1.22
C ALA A 71 9.73 9.41 -2.46
N GLU A 72 10.80 8.61 -2.41
CA GLU A 72 11.74 8.44 -3.52
C GLU A 72 11.06 7.83 -4.77
N PHE A 73 10.04 6.98 -4.60
CA PHE A 73 9.26 6.42 -5.70
C PHE A 73 8.82 7.51 -6.71
N TYR A 74 8.44 8.68 -6.22
CA TYR A 74 7.96 9.78 -7.08
C TYR A 74 9.07 10.46 -7.89
N THR A 75 10.34 10.22 -7.57
CA THR A 75 11.50 10.82 -8.26
C THR A 75 12.01 10.00 -9.43
N LYS A 76 11.55 8.75 -9.59
CA LYS A 76 12.09 7.76 -10.54
C LYS A 76 11.42 7.74 -11.92
N GLY A 77 10.61 8.71 -12.21
CA GLY A 77 9.96 8.80 -13.50
C GLY A 77 8.55 8.22 -13.55
N ARG A 78 7.78 8.73 -14.48
CA ARG A 78 6.36 8.42 -14.61
C ARG A 78 6.15 6.98 -15.06
N GLY A 79 5.50 6.18 -14.23
CA GLY A 79 5.15 4.79 -14.56
C GLY A 79 6.34 3.84 -14.64
N HIS A 80 7.51 4.23 -14.09
CA HIS A 80 8.73 3.41 -14.12
C HIS A 80 8.55 2.02 -13.53
N ALA A 81 7.67 1.88 -12.55
CA ALA A 81 7.45 0.64 -11.82
C ALA A 81 6.27 -0.21 -12.34
N LEU A 82 5.60 0.23 -13.40
CA LEU A 82 4.52 -0.55 -14.01
C LEU A 82 5.09 -1.75 -14.78
N PRO A 83 4.44 -2.94 -14.69
CA PRO A 83 4.70 -4.05 -15.60
C PRO A 83 4.54 -3.64 -17.07
N GLU A 84 5.32 -4.20 -17.98
CA GLU A 84 5.29 -3.83 -19.40
C GLU A 84 3.89 -3.97 -20.02
N GLU A 85 3.16 -5.03 -19.67
CA GLU A 85 1.80 -5.30 -20.14
C GLU A 85 0.77 -4.28 -19.64
N GLU A 86 1.09 -3.56 -18.56
CA GLU A 86 0.21 -2.55 -17.98
C GLU A 86 0.51 -1.13 -18.45
N LYS A 87 1.69 -0.87 -19.00
CA LYS A 87 2.11 0.47 -19.45
C LYS A 87 1.17 1.09 -20.48
N THR A 88 0.56 0.28 -21.35
CA THR A 88 -0.40 0.73 -22.37
C THR A 88 -1.84 0.77 -21.89
N ARG A 89 -2.13 0.15 -20.74
CA ARG A 89 -3.49 -0.02 -20.20
C ARG A 89 -3.79 0.93 -19.04
N VAL A 90 -2.74 1.42 -18.39
CA VAL A 90 -2.84 2.29 -17.21
C VAL A 90 -2.74 3.75 -17.63
N GLN A 91 -3.73 4.53 -17.24
CA GLN A 91 -3.78 5.97 -17.46
C GLN A 91 -3.28 6.71 -16.22
N LEU A 92 -1.99 7.02 -16.19
CA LEU A 92 -1.39 7.72 -15.04
C LEU A 92 -1.98 9.11 -14.88
N HIS A 93 -2.27 9.47 -13.64
CA HIS A 93 -2.76 10.80 -13.28
C HIS A 93 -1.81 11.87 -13.82
N TRP A 94 -2.35 12.92 -14.43
CA TRP A 94 -1.57 13.93 -15.15
C TRP A 94 -0.58 14.71 -14.27
N HIS A 95 -0.83 14.82 -12.98
CA HIS A 95 0.08 15.43 -12.01
C HIS A 95 1.27 14.55 -11.60
N ILE A 96 1.31 13.29 -12.00
CA ILE A 96 2.47 12.44 -11.75
C ILE A 96 3.56 12.83 -12.74
N TRP A 97 4.51 13.57 -12.26
CA TRP A 97 5.71 14.02 -12.96
C TRP A 97 6.92 13.70 -12.10
N GLU A 98 8.09 13.76 -12.68
CA GLU A 98 9.35 13.40 -12.06
C GLU A 98 9.97 14.63 -11.37
N PRO A 99 9.75 14.87 -10.07
CA PRO A 99 10.46 15.92 -9.36
C PRO A 99 11.93 15.54 -9.21
N LYS A 100 12.81 16.44 -9.59
CA LYS A 100 14.25 16.28 -9.36
C LYS A 100 14.57 16.77 -7.96
N LEU A 101 14.56 15.87 -6.99
CA LEU A 101 14.93 16.16 -5.61
C LEU A 101 16.33 15.62 -5.34
N ALA A 102 17.16 16.44 -4.70
CA ALA A 102 18.43 15.97 -4.13
C ALA A 102 18.15 15.16 -2.85
N GLU A 103 19.11 14.33 -2.43
CA GLU A 103 18.97 13.48 -1.24
C GLU A 103 18.51 14.27 0.01
N HIS A 104 19.14 15.42 0.24
CA HIS A 104 18.80 16.26 1.38
C HIS A 104 17.40 16.91 1.29
N GLU A 105 16.84 17.03 0.08
CA GLU A 105 15.46 17.53 -0.13
C GLU A 105 14.46 16.42 0.13
N LEU A 106 14.79 15.17 -0.24
CA LEU A 106 14.00 14.00 0.15
C LEU A 106 13.96 13.84 1.67
N ASP A 107 15.11 13.98 2.34
CA ASP A 107 15.18 13.89 3.80
C ASP A 107 14.30 14.97 4.46
N ARG A 108 14.36 16.22 3.96
CA ARG A 108 13.49 17.31 4.45
C ARG A 108 12.00 17.06 4.19
N LEU A 109 11.66 16.41 3.07
CA LEU A 109 10.28 16.02 2.79
C LEU A 109 9.79 14.97 3.79
N VAL A 110 10.64 14.00 4.15
CA VAL A 110 10.34 13.01 5.19
C VAL A 110 10.17 13.67 6.55
N ASP A 111 11.08 14.59 6.91
CA ASP A 111 10.98 15.39 8.15
C ASP A 111 9.68 16.18 8.21
N PHE A 112 9.30 16.82 7.10
CA PHE A 112 8.01 17.51 7.01
C PHE A 112 6.84 16.55 7.23
N MET A 113 6.84 15.37 6.59
CA MET A 113 5.78 14.38 6.78
C MET A 113 5.72 13.88 8.22
N ALA A 114 6.84 13.77 8.91
CA ALA A 114 6.89 13.43 10.33
C ALA A 114 6.19 14.48 11.22
N THR A 115 6.24 15.78 10.84
CA THR A 115 5.52 16.82 11.57
C THR A 115 4.00 16.73 11.51
N LEU A 116 3.45 15.90 10.61
CA LEU A 116 2.01 15.63 10.50
C LEU A 116 1.51 14.61 11.53
N THR A 117 2.36 14.20 12.47
CA THR A 117 2.06 13.24 13.52
C THR A 117 1.38 13.95 14.70
N ASP A 118 0.25 13.41 15.11
CA ASP A 118 -0.49 13.80 16.32
C ASP A 118 -0.73 12.56 17.19
N GLU A 119 0.08 12.42 18.24
CA GLU A 119 0.01 11.30 19.18
C GLU A 119 -1.19 11.42 20.14
N SER A 120 -1.77 12.59 20.28
CA SER A 120 -2.92 12.82 21.18
C SER A 120 -4.19 12.13 20.68
N PHE A 121 -4.23 11.75 19.40
CA PHE A 121 -5.38 11.11 18.76
C PHE A 121 -5.17 9.62 18.49
N THR A 122 -4.41 8.92 19.31
CA THR A 122 -4.23 7.48 19.18
C THR A 122 -5.43 6.76 19.79
N PRO A 123 -6.24 6.02 19.02
CA PRO A 123 -7.38 5.28 19.55
C PRO A 123 -6.93 4.17 20.49
N ALA A 124 -7.66 3.97 21.57
CA ALA A 124 -7.40 2.84 22.43
C ALA A 124 -7.67 1.52 21.70
N ILE A 125 -6.72 0.59 21.78
CA ILE A 125 -6.93 -0.76 21.26
C ILE A 125 -7.85 -1.50 22.22
N PRO A 126 -9.02 -2.01 21.78
CA PRO A 126 -9.94 -2.73 22.65
C PRO A 126 -9.29 -4.03 23.15
N GLU A 127 -9.60 -4.43 24.37
CA GLU A 127 -9.12 -5.72 24.91
C GLU A 127 -9.73 -6.92 24.20
N ARG A 128 -10.95 -6.77 23.71
CA ARG A 128 -11.71 -7.77 22.95
C ARG A 128 -12.49 -7.11 21.82
N VAL A 129 -12.64 -7.83 20.73
CA VAL A 129 -13.55 -7.45 19.62
C VAL A 129 -14.82 -8.30 19.68
N PRO A 130 -15.96 -7.86 19.08
CA PRO A 130 -17.25 -8.57 19.15
C PRO A 130 -17.20 -10.03 18.67
N SER A 131 -16.26 -10.38 17.79
CA SER A 131 -16.03 -11.77 17.34
C SER A 131 -15.40 -12.68 18.40
N GLY A 132 -14.95 -12.13 19.55
CA GLY A 132 -14.18 -12.86 20.56
C GLY A 132 -12.72 -13.11 20.21
N LEU A 133 -12.28 -12.71 19.03
CA LEU A 133 -10.87 -12.81 18.61
C LEU A 133 -10.02 -11.73 19.30
N ALA A 134 -8.71 -11.97 19.39
CA ALA A 134 -7.78 -10.94 19.82
C ALA A 134 -7.68 -9.84 18.77
N PRO A 135 -7.58 -8.54 19.16
CA PRO A 135 -7.33 -7.48 18.20
C PRO A 135 -6.01 -7.69 17.47
N THR A 136 -5.97 -7.37 16.18
CA THR A 136 -4.74 -7.38 15.38
C THR A 136 -3.67 -6.52 16.04
N GLY A 137 -2.47 -7.06 16.24
CA GLY A 137 -1.37 -6.41 16.98
C GLY A 137 -1.17 -6.92 18.41
N LYS A 138 -2.14 -7.66 18.97
CA LYS A 138 -2.00 -8.43 20.23
C LYS A 138 -2.23 -9.93 20.01
N LEU A 139 -1.93 -10.43 18.81
CA LEU A 139 -1.95 -11.87 18.56
C LEU A 139 -0.97 -12.55 19.53
N PRO A 140 -1.42 -13.54 20.34
CA PRO A 140 -0.50 -14.33 21.14
C PRO A 140 0.57 -14.93 20.25
N ALA A 141 1.82 -14.97 20.73
CA ALA A 141 2.96 -15.53 19.99
C ALA A 141 2.70 -16.96 19.44
N ALA A 142 1.83 -17.72 20.09
CA ALA A 142 1.41 -19.05 19.66
C ALA A 142 0.64 -19.11 18.31
N LEU A 143 0.10 -17.99 17.82
CA LEU A 143 -0.56 -17.95 16.50
C LEU A 143 0.38 -17.53 15.36
N HIS A 144 1.55 -16.96 15.67
CA HIS A 144 2.59 -16.68 14.68
C HIS A 144 3.30 -17.96 14.19
N ASP A 145 3.39 -19.00 15.03
CA ASP A 145 4.06 -20.27 14.68
C ASP A 145 3.15 -21.22 13.86
N GLY A 146 1.83 -21.02 13.88
CA GLY A 146 0.86 -21.86 13.15
C GLY A 146 0.78 -21.59 11.64
N ALA A 147 1.24 -20.45 11.17
CA ALA A 147 1.15 -20.09 9.74
C ALA A 147 2.27 -20.69 8.85
N LYS A 148 3.27 -21.33 9.45
CA LYS A 148 4.40 -21.95 8.73
C LYS A 148 4.29 -23.45 8.51
N SER A 149 3.19 -24.11 8.91
CA SER A 149 3.06 -25.57 8.81
C SER A 149 1.70 -26.00 8.25
N ALA A 150 1.38 -25.56 7.05
CA ALA A 150 0.38 -26.20 6.20
C ALA A 150 0.97 -26.50 4.82
N THR A 151 2.04 -27.28 4.80
CA THR A 151 2.43 -28.01 3.60
C THR A 151 1.49 -29.20 3.52
N THR A 152 0.39 -29.06 2.78
CA THR A 152 -0.51 -30.15 2.45
C THR A 152 0.27 -31.13 1.56
N THR A 153 0.71 -32.23 2.14
CA THR A 153 1.14 -33.41 1.37
C THR A 153 -0.10 -34.01 0.72
N VAL A 154 -0.28 -33.72 -0.57
CA VAL A 154 -1.21 -34.47 -1.42
C VAL A 154 -0.61 -35.86 -1.60
N SER A 155 -1.15 -36.83 -0.89
CA SER A 155 -0.89 -38.26 -1.13
C SER A 155 -1.57 -38.63 -2.43
N THR A 156 -0.81 -38.86 -3.49
CA THR A 156 -1.25 -39.55 -4.70
C THR A 156 -1.39 -41.04 -4.40
N ALA A 157 -2.60 -41.50 -4.16
CA ALA A 157 -2.93 -42.91 -4.21
C ALA A 157 -3.02 -43.34 -5.66
N GLU A 158 -2.14 -44.25 -6.08
CA GLU A 158 -2.23 -44.94 -7.37
C GLU A 158 -3.43 -45.89 -7.36
N PRO A 159 -4.19 -46.02 -8.47
CA PRO A 159 -5.18 -47.06 -8.60
C PRO A 159 -4.49 -48.39 -8.98
N THR A 160 -4.56 -49.38 -8.09
CA THR A 160 -4.26 -50.77 -8.42
C THR A 160 -5.33 -51.30 -9.35
N GLY A 161 -4.89 -51.75 -10.53
CA GLY A 161 -5.74 -52.41 -11.49
C GLY A 161 -6.09 -53.85 -11.09
N GLU A 162 -7.28 -54.28 -11.48
CA GLU A 162 -7.68 -55.61 -11.97
C GLU A 162 -8.75 -55.41 -13.03
#